data_75ea2044b3399c5376de35f3dce7f920
#
_entry.id   75ea2044b3399c5376de35f3dce7f920
#
_cell.length_a   1.000
_cell.length_b   1.000
_cell.length_c   1.000
_cell.angle_alpha   90.00
_cell.angle_beta   90.00
_cell.angle_gamma   90.00
#
_symmetry.space_group_name_H-M   'P 1'
#
loop_
_entity.id
_entity.type
_entity.pdbx_description
1 polymer ?
#
loop_
_entity_poly.entity_id
_entity_poly.type
_entity_poly.pdbx_seq_one_letter_code
_entity_poly.pdbx_strand_id
1 'polypeptide(L)'
;MQAKGNTHTRDGVLLAIAATLLWSGNFIIARKASDNIGPISLAFYRWGCATIVLFPFAIQKVKAEYSFMKINWKILLILSFTGIALFNTFVYVAGHYTTAINMALIGTTSSPIFATALAVIFLKERLGFFRIIGMLISIMGIVLLISKGSLDVLRHFQFSIGDAWILAGAFAFAIYNILVRKKPSNISPLSFLWIIFCLGTLMLFPFFIIEQQFAGTYTNWSPELFGSILYLGIGTSVLAFWCWNLAIAKLGAGKTVLFGNLIPVFSTLEAVFLLGEKMTLIHLASGILVIAGLVIANLTHKKMKQ
;
A
#
# COMPACT_ATOMS: atom_id res chain seq x y z
N MET A 1 23.19 -30.91 0.39
CA MET A 1 21.80 -30.42 0.39
C MET A 1 21.59 -29.16 1.23
N GLN A 2 22.28 -28.92 2.34
CA GLN A 2 22.13 -27.73 3.19
C GLN A 2 22.50 -26.40 2.51
N ALA A 3 23.48 -26.35 1.61
CA ALA A 3 23.89 -25.10 0.94
C ALA A 3 22.83 -24.54 -0.03
N LYS A 4 22.05 -25.39 -0.71
CA LYS A 4 20.94 -24.95 -1.60
C LYS A 4 19.72 -24.39 -0.83
N GLY A 5 19.46 -24.87 0.38
CA GLY A 5 18.40 -24.35 1.23
C GLY A 5 18.69 -22.95 1.77
N ASN A 6 19.96 -22.66 2.10
CA ASN A 6 20.37 -21.34 2.62
C ASN A 6 20.35 -20.25 1.55
N THR A 7 20.78 -20.54 0.31
CA THR A 7 20.72 -19.58 -0.80
C THR A 7 19.29 -19.25 -1.17
N HIS A 8 18.38 -20.22 -1.22
CA HIS A 8 16.96 -20.03 -1.54
C HIS A 8 16.25 -19.12 -0.52
N THR A 9 16.56 -19.30 0.77
CA THR A 9 16.01 -18.45 1.84
C THR A 9 16.58 -17.04 1.78
N ARG A 10 17.91 -16.89 1.56
CA ARG A 10 18.57 -15.58 1.44
C ARG A 10 17.99 -14.75 0.28
N ASP A 11 17.82 -15.37 -0.89
CA ASP A 11 17.23 -14.69 -2.05
C ASP A 11 15.80 -14.24 -1.76
N GLY A 12 14.99 -15.06 -1.09
CA GLY A 12 13.64 -14.72 -0.70
C GLY A 12 13.59 -13.49 0.24
N VAL A 13 14.51 -13.41 1.19
CA VAL A 13 14.67 -12.26 2.10
C VAL A 13 15.05 -11.00 1.33
N LEU A 14 16.05 -11.08 0.43
CA LEU A 14 16.47 -9.94 -0.39
C LEU A 14 15.35 -9.42 -1.28
N LEU A 15 14.57 -10.31 -1.89
CA LEU A 15 13.41 -9.95 -2.71
C LEU A 15 12.31 -9.26 -1.88
N ALA A 16 12.04 -9.75 -0.66
CA ALA A 16 11.06 -9.11 0.22
C ALA A 16 11.52 -7.70 0.65
N ILE A 17 12.80 -7.54 1.01
CA ILE A 17 13.40 -6.24 1.33
C ILE A 17 13.33 -5.30 0.11
N ALA A 18 13.70 -5.76 -1.08
CA ALA A 18 13.63 -4.96 -2.30
C ALA A 18 12.20 -4.48 -2.60
N ALA A 19 11.19 -5.36 -2.43
CA ALA A 19 9.80 -4.98 -2.62
C ALA A 19 9.35 -3.90 -1.64
N THR A 20 9.68 -4.04 -0.36
CA THR A 20 9.29 -3.08 0.68
C THR A 20 10.02 -1.75 0.56
N LEU A 21 11.28 -1.77 0.14
CA LEU A 21 12.04 -0.57 -0.18
C LEU A 21 11.44 0.18 -1.39
N LEU A 22 11.03 -0.54 -2.44
CA LEU A 22 10.34 0.08 -3.57
C LEU A 22 8.99 0.68 -3.17
N TRP A 23 8.24 0.01 -2.28
CA TRP A 23 6.94 0.53 -1.82
C TRP A 23 7.07 1.72 -0.88
N SER A 24 8.14 1.81 -0.09
CA SER A 24 8.36 2.95 0.81
C SER A 24 8.49 4.27 0.06
N GLY A 25 9.17 4.29 -1.07
CA GLY A 25 9.32 5.46 -1.92
C GLY A 25 8.00 6.00 -2.50
N ASN A 26 6.90 5.23 -2.46
CA ASN A 26 5.59 5.74 -2.86
C ASN A 26 5.15 6.94 -2.01
N PHE A 27 5.40 6.92 -0.70
CA PHE A 27 5.05 8.01 0.20
C PHE A 27 5.95 9.24 -0.01
N ILE A 28 7.22 8.99 -0.33
CA ILE A 28 8.19 10.05 -0.65
C ILE A 28 7.75 10.81 -1.90
N ILE A 29 7.41 10.07 -2.96
CA ILE A 29 6.95 10.68 -4.22
C ILE A 29 5.60 11.35 -4.02
N ALA A 30 4.66 10.76 -3.28
CA ALA A 30 3.38 11.38 -2.96
C ALA A 30 3.58 12.76 -2.33
N ARG A 31 4.57 12.92 -1.44
CA ARG A 31 4.91 14.21 -0.83
C ARG A 31 5.68 15.13 -1.78
N LYS A 32 6.74 14.62 -2.44
CA LYS A 32 7.61 15.43 -3.31
C LYS A 32 6.88 15.96 -4.55
N ALA A 33 5.98 15.17 -5.12
CA ALA A 33 5.27 15.53 -6.34
C ALA A 33 4.03 16.42 -6.09
N SER A 34 3.61 16.61 -4.84
CA SER A 34 2.36 17.31 -4.50
C SER A 34 2.27 18.73 -5.07
N ASP A 35 3.38 19.44 -5.16
CA ASP A 35 3.41 20.82 -5.65
C ASP A 35 3.50 20.92 -7.19
N ASN A 36 3.73 19.79 -7.89
CA ASN A 36 4.01 19.77 -9.32
C ASN A 36 2.92 19.08 -10.16
N ILE A 37 2.05 18.28 -9.53
CA ILE A 37 1.04 17.49 -10.24
C ILE A 37 -0.16 17.23 -9.34
N GLY A 38 -1.36 17.28 -9.91
CA GLY A 38 -2.57 16.90 -9.21
C GLY A 38 -2.56 15.42 -8.79
N PRO A 39 -3.21 15.09 -7.65
CA PRO A 39 -3.19 13.74 -7.10
C PRO A 39 -3.85 12.69 -8.00
N ILE A 40 -4.91 13.07 -8.72
CA ILE A 40 -5.59 12.16 -9.65
C ILE A 40 -4.72 11.95 -10.89
N SER A 41 -4.10 13.00 -11.39
CA SER A 41 -3.17 12.93 -12.52
C SER A 41 -1.97 12.04 -12.21
N LEU A 42 -1.38 12.16 -11.02
CA LEU A 42 -0.28 11.30 -10.60
C LEU A 42 -0.71 9.83 -10.54
N ALA A 43 -1.90 9.56 -9.99
CA ALA A 43 -2.46 8.20 -9.94
C ALA A 43 -2.71 7.66 -11.36
N PHE A 44 -3.29 8.48 -12.25
CA PHE A 44 -3.57 8.10 -13.63
C PHE A 44 -2.31 7.75 -14.41
N TYR A 45 -1.29 8.62 -14.38
CA TYR A 45 -0.03 8.36 -15.07
C TYR A 45 0.72 7.15 -14.52
N ARG A 46 0.73 6.97 -13.20
CA ARG A 46 1.32 5.79 -12.56
C ARG A 46 0.70 4.49 -13.06
N TRP A 47 -0.64 4.40 -12.99
CA TRP A 47 -1.34 3.17 -13.35
C TRP A 47 -1.40 2.94 -14.86
N GLY A 48 -1.44 4.02 -15.65
CA GLY A 48 -1.28 3.98 -17.10
C GLY A 48 0.09 3.42 -17.49
N CYS A 49 1.16 3.92 -16.88
CA CYS A 49 2.52 3.41 -17.07
C CYS A 49 2.60 1.92 -16.71
N ALA A 50 2.10 1.53 -15.53
CA ALA A 50 2.11 0.13 -15.10
C ALA A 50 1.32 -0.78 -16.06
N THR A 51 0.17 -0.32 -16.56
CA THR A 51 -0.68 -1.05 -17.52
C THR A 51 0.05 -1.27 -18.84
N ILE A 52 0.69 -0.22 -19.38
CA ILE A 52 1.44 -0.27 -20.64
C ILE A 52 2.64 -1.23 -20.52
N VAL A 53 3.42 -1.08 -19.44
CA VAL A 53 4.62 -1.91 -19.22
C VAL A 53 4.26 -3.38 -19.02
N LEU A 54 3.17 -3.68 -18.34
CA LEU A 54 2.76 -5.06 -18.07
C LEU A 54 2.05 -5.72 -19.28
N PHE A 55 1.54 -4.91 -20.22
CA PHE A 55 0.75 -5.37 -21.38
C PHE A 55 1.42 -6.48 -22.20
N PRO A 56 2.67 -6.33 -22.68
CA PRO A 56 3.30 -7.35 -23.52
C PRO A 56 3.46 -8.70 -22.82
N PHE A 57 3.62 -8.70 -21.50
CA PHE A 57 3.77 -9.91 -20.70
C PHE A 57 2.43 -10.56 -20.35
N ALA A 58 1.36 -9.76 -20.24
CA ALA A 58 0.05 -10.23 -19.78
C ALA A 58 -0.90 -10.64 -20.93
N ILE A 59 -0.78 -10.01 -22.10
CA ILE A 59 -1.81 -10.07 -23.15
C ILE A 59 -2.19 -11.49 -23.60
N GLN A 60 -1.21 -12.39 -23.71
CA GLN A 60 -1.50 -13.76 -24.14
C GLN A 60 -2.33 -14.51 -23.07
N LYS A 61 -1.99 -14.34 -21.79
CA LYS A 61 -2.74 -14.96 -20.69
C LYS A 61 -4.12 -14.32 -20.53
N VAL A 62 -4.20 -12.99 -20.67
CA VAL A 62 -5.47 -12.25 -20.63
C VAL A 62 -6.43 -12.77 -21.71
N LYS A 63 -5.97 -12.96 -22.95
CA LYS A 63 -6.78 -13.53 -24.03
C LYS A 63 -7.28 -14.94 -23.69
N ALA A 64 -6.41 -15.80 -23.16
CA ALA A 64 -6.76 -17.17 -22.78
C ALA A 64 -7.76 -17.22 -21.60
N GLU A 65 -7.68 -16.27 -20.68
CA GLU A 65 -8.48 -16.22 -19.44
C GLU A 65 -9.67 -15.25 -19.54
N TYR A 66 -9.92 -14.65 -20.70
CA TYR A 66 -10.94 -13.61 -20.91
C TYR A 66 -12.35 -14.03 -20.46
N SER A 67 -12.76 -15.26 -20.75
CA SER A 67 -14.07 -15.78 -20.35
C SER A 67 -14.26 -15.78 -18.83
N PHE A 68 -13.21 -16.13 -18.07
CA PHE A 68 -13.25 -16.09 -16.61
C PHE A 68 -13.31 -14.66 -16.08
N MET A 69 -12.62 -13.72 -16.70
CA MET A 69 -12.68 -12.31 -16.36
C MET A 69 -14.06 -11.72 -16.60
N LYS A 70 -14.68 -12.07 -17.74
CA LYS A 70 -16.04 -11.63 -18.11
C LYS A 70 -17.08 -12.11 -17.10
N ILE A 71 -17.00 -13.36 -16.64
CA ILE A 71 -17.91 -13.89 -15.62
C ILE A 71 -17.73 -13.18 -14.29
N ASN A 72 -16.50 -12.82 -13.94
CA ASN A 72 -16.12 -12.24 -12.65
C ASN A 72 -15.94 -10.70 -12.68
N TRP A 73 -16.50 -10.02 -13.69
CA TRP A 73 -16.27 -8.60 -13.92
C TRP A 73 -16.58 -7.72 -12.70
N LYS A 74 -17.64 -8.04 -11.93
CA LYS A 74 -18.06 -7.25 -10.77
C LYS A 74 -16.98 -7.20 -9.68
N ILE A 75 -16.39 -8.36 -9.35
CA ILE A 75 -15.33 -8.42 -8.33
C ILE A 75 -14.06 -7.74 -8.84
N LEU A 76 -13.72 -7.87 -10.12
CA LEU A 76 -12.57 -7.19 -10.72
C LEU A 76 -12.75 -5.67 -10.71
N LEU A 77 -13.96 -5.16 -11.01
CA LEU A 77 -14.27 -3.73 -10.91
C LEU A 77 -14.10 -3.20 -9.47
N ILE A 78 -14.66 -3.88 -8.48
CA ILE A 78 -14.57 -3.45 -7.08
C ILE A 78 -13.10 -3.48 -6.61
N LEU A 79 -12.33 -4.50 -6.98
CA LEU A 79 -10.91 -4.59 -6.66
C LEU A 79 -10.10 -3.48 -7.33
N SER A 80 -10.39 -3.17 -8.60
CA SER A 80 -9.75 -2.07 -9.32
C SER A 80 -10.10 -0.72 -8.68
N PHE A 81 -11.35 -0.51 -8.31
CA PHE A 81 -11.81 0.71 -7.68
C PHE A 81 -11.16 0.94 -6.32
N THR A 82 -11.21 -0.07 -5.43
CA THR A 82 -10.73 0.08 -4.05
C THR A 82 -9.22 0.03 -3.94
N GLY A 83 -8.56 -0.90 -4.65
CA GLY A 83 -7.11 -1.12 -4.54
C GLY A 83 -6.27 -0.21 -5.46
N ILE A 84 -6.83 0.22 -6.59
CA ILE A 84 -6.10 0.97 -7.60
C ILE A 84 -6.57 2.43 -7.63
N ALA A 85 -7.84 2.68 -7.94
CA ALA A 85 -8.32 4.04 -8.14
C ALA A 85 -8.36 4.82 -6.82
N LEU A 86 -8.99 4.30 -5.76
CA LEU A 86 -9.16 5.05 -4.50
C LEU A 86 -7.88 5.09 -3.66
N PHE A 87 -7.27 3.94 -3.38
CA PHE A 87 -6.17 3.87 -2.42
C PHE A 87 -5.05 4.85 -2.74
N ASN A 88 -4.47 4.76 -3.93
CA ASN A 88 -3.33 5.61 -4.27
C ASN A 88 -3.73 7.07 -4.50
N THR A 89 -4.93 7.34 -5.02
CA THR A 89 -5.43 8.72 -5.14
C THR A 89 -5.51 9.37 -3.76
N PHE A 90 -6.05 8.69 -2.77
CA PHE A 90 -6.11 9.22 -1.40
C PHE A 90 -4.73 9.40 -0.76
N VAL A 91 -3.78 8.50 -1.03
CA VAL A 91 -2.38 8.68 -0.62
C VAL A 91 -1.79 9.94 -1.26
N TYR A 92 -2.05 10.19 -2.54
CA TYR A 92 -1.53 11.38 -3.23
C TYR A 92 -2.20 12.67 -2.79
N VAL A 93 -3.52 12.63 -2.53
CA VAL A 93 -4.21 13.77 -1.88
C VAL A 93 -3.60 14.05 -0.51
N ALA A 94 -3.36 13.02 0.31
CA ALA A 94 -2.72 13.19 1.62
C ALA A 94 -1.35 13.85 1.52
N GLY A 95 -0.58 13.57 0.46
CA GLY A 95 0.75 14.15 0.21
C GLY A 95 0.76 15.68 0.15
N HIS A 96 -0.35 16.32 -0.20
CA HIS A 96 -0.49 17.79 -0.17
C HIS A 96 -0.62 18.36 1.24
N TYR A 97 -1.03 17.56 2.22
CA TYR A 97 -1.44 18.06 3.54
C TYR A 97 -0.65 17.48 4.72
N THR A 98 0.10 16.40 4.53
CA THR A 98 0.83 15.74 5.61
C THR A 98 2.21 15.26 5.16
N THR A 99 3.06 14.86 6.10
CA THR A 99 4.44 14.42 5.82
C THR A 99 4.48 12.98 5.32
N ALA A 100 5.55 12.63 4.60
CA ALA A 100 5.77 11.26 4.14
C ALA A 100 5.89 10.27 5.31
N ILE A 101 6.51 10.69 6.43
CA ILE A 101 6.62 9.89 7.66
C ILE A 101 5.22 9.58 8.20
N ASN A 102 4.34 10.58 8.34
CA ASN A 102 2.99 10.38 8.83
C ASN A 102 2.19 9.46 7.91
N MET A 103 2.25 9.70 6.60
CA MET A 103 1.56 8.85 5.62
C MET A 103 2.00 7.39 5.71
N ALA A 104 3.30 7.14 5.82
CA ALA A 104 3.82 5.79 5.94
C ALA A 104 3.36 5.11 7.23
N LEU A 105 3.52 5.77 8.39
CA LEU A 105 3.13 5.21 9.69
C LEU A 105 1.63 4.95 9.79
N ILE A 106 0.80 5.92 9.43
CA ILE A 106 -0.66 5.79 9.50
C ILE A 106 -1.18 4.79 8.45
N GLY A 107 -0.77 4.96 7.19
CA GLY A 107 -1.29 4.18 6.07
C GLY A 107 -0.98 2.69 6.17
N THR A 108 0.27 2.33 6.48
CA THR A 108 0.69 0.93 6.57
C THR A 108 0.11 0.21 7.78
N THR A 109 -0.18 0.95 8.87
CA THR A 109 -0.69 0.36 10.11
C THR A 109 -2.20 0.28 10.13
N SER A 110 -2.90 1.31 9.64
CA SER A 110 -4.36 1.37 9.69
C SER A 110 -5.01 0.34 8.76
N SER A 111 -4.40 0.04 7.61
CA SER A 111 -4.96 -0.93 6.66
C SER A 111 -5.11 -2.35 7.25
N PRO A 112 -4.12 -2.96 7.92
CA PRO A 112 -4.31 -4.24 8.62
C PRO A 112 -5.35 -4.19 9.73
N ILE A 113 -5.47 -3.05 10.45
CA ILE A 113 -6.47 -2.87 11.49
C ILE A 113 -7.87 -2.88 10.88
N PHE A 114 -8.12 -2.06 9.86
CA PHE A 114 -9.39 -2.05 9.15
C PHE A 114 -9.70 -3.39 8.49
N ALA A 115 -8.72 -4.02 7.84
CA ALA A 115 -8.92 -5.35 7.24
C ALA A 115 -9.31 -6.40 8.27
N THR A 116 -8.75 -6.33 9.48
CA THR A 116 -9.10 -7.23 10.57
C THR A 116 -10.51 -6.95 11.08
N ALA A 117 -10.89 -5.69 11.28
CA ALA A 117 -12.25 -5.32 11.67
C ALA A 117 -13.29 -5.80 10.64
N LEU A 118 -13.03 -5.55 9.35
CA LEU A 118 -13.88 -6.02 8.26
C LEU A 118 -13.96 -7.56 8.20
N ALA A 119 -12.85 -8.27 8.45
CA ALA A 119 -12.85 -9.73 8.48
C ALA A 119 -13.72 -10.29 9.62
N VAL A 120 -13.70 -9.66 10.80
CA VAL A 120 -14.60 -10.02 11.91
C VAL A 120 -16.06 -9.78 11.54
N ILE A 121 -16.38 -8.60 11.02
CA ILE A 121 -17.75 -8.20 10.72
C ILE A 121 -18.34 -9.02 9.57
N PHE A 122 -17.64 -9.12 8.45
CA PHE A 122 -18.18 -9.71 7.22
C PHE A 122 -17.84 -11.20 7.02
N LEU A 123 -16.68 -11.65 7.52
CA LEU A 123 -16.24 -13.05 7.40
C LEU A 123 -16.44 -13.83 8.69
N LYS A 124 -16.90 -13.19 9.77
CA LYS A 124 -17.10 -13.78 11.10
C LYS A 124 -15.84 -14.49 11.63
N GLU A 125 -14.65 -13.98 11.26
CA GLU A 125 -13.37 -14.50 11.74
C GLU A 125 -13.23 -14.23 13.24
N ARG A 126 -12.76 -15.23 13.99
CA ARG A 126 -12.45 -15.08 15.42
C ARG A 126 -11.06 -14.45 15.56
N LEU A 127 -10.95 -13.41 16.38
CA LEU A 127 -9.65 -12.79 16.67
C LEU A 127 -8.90 -13.58 17.74
N GLY A 128 -7.65 -13.89 17.48
CA GLY A 128 -6.74 -14.39 18.49
C GLY A 128 -6.32 -13.28 19.47
N PHE A 129 -6.01 -13.66 20.71
CA PHE A 129 -5.61 -12.74 21.79
C PHE A 129 -4.44 -11.82 21.39
N PHE A 130 -3.37 -12.38 20.82
CA PHE A 130 -2.21 -11.58 20.36
C PHE A 130 -2.56 -10.60 19.26
N ARG A 131 -3.52 -10.95 18.39
CA ARG A 131 -3.98 -10.05 17.34
C ARG A 131 -4.69 -8.83 17.91
N ILE A 132 -5.52 -9.02 18.93
CA ILE A 132 -6.20 -7.91 19.62
C ILE A 132 -5.18 -7.00 20.32
N ILE A 133 -4.27 -7.57 21.12
CA ILE A 133 -3.25 -6.79 21.84
C ILE A 133 -2.36 -6.03 20.85
N GLY A 134 -1.88 -6.69 19.81
CA GLY A 134 -1.03 -6.04 18.81
C GLY A 134 -1.75 -4.89 18.09
N MET A 135 -3.03 -5.05 17.77
CA MET A 135 -3.84 -3.97 17.20
C MET A 135 -4.00 -2.79 18.17
N LEU A 136 -4.28 -3.05 19.44
CA LEU A 136 -4.41 -1.98 20.46
C LEU A 136 -3.10 -1.19 20.60
N ILE A 137 -1.96 -1.88 20.65
CA ILE A 137 -0.63 -1.22 20.70
C ILE A 137 -0.39 -0.39 19.43
N SER A 138 -0.73 -0.92 18.26
CA SER A 138 -0.60 -0.17 17.00
C SER A 138 -1.50 1.07 16.96
N ILE A 139 -2.74 0.96 17.45
CA ILE A 139 -3.67 2.10 17.55
C ILE A 139 -3.10 3.17 18.49
N MET A 140 -2.55 2.77 19.63
CA MET A 140 -1.88 3.71 20.56
C MET A 140 -0.74 4.46 19.85
N GLY A 141 0.07 3.76 19.05
CA GLY A 141 1.13 4.40 18.25
C GLY A 141 0.58 5.42 17.24
N ILE A 142 -0.50 5.10 16.54
CA ILE A 142 -1.14 6.03 15.60
C ILE A 142 -1.72 7.24 16.34
N VAL A 143 -2.41 7.02 17.45
CA VAL A 143 -2.99 8.10 18.28
C VAL A 143 -1.89 9.03 18.80
N LEU A 144 -0.78 8.47 19.29
CA LEU A 144 0.39 9.26 19.73
C LEU A 144 0.95 10.12 18.59
N LEU A 145 1.03 9.57 17.36
CA LEU A 145 1.51 10.30 16.20
C LEU A 145 0.57 11.45 15.81
N ILE A 146 -0.72 11.16 15.64
CA ILE A 146 -1.73 12.14 15.21
C ILE A 146 -1.89 13.25 16.27
N SER A 147 -1.83 12.89 17.56
CA SER A 147 -1.91 13.87 18.66
C SER A 147 -0.67 14.73 18.80
N LYS A 148 0.39 14.41 18.08
CA LYS A 148 1.72 15.05 18.26
C LYS A 148 2.18 15.04 19.73
N GLY A 149 1.77 14.01 20.49
CA GLY A 149 2.05 13.88 21.92
C GLY A 149 1.29 14.86 22.83
N SER A 150 0.30 15.59 22.31
CA SER A 150 -0.50 16.57 23.05
C SER A 150 -1.94 16.09 23.25
N LEU A 151 -2.38 16.09 24.51
CA LEU A 151 -3.78 15.80 24.85
C LEU A 151 -4.75 16.87 24.34
N ASP A 152 -4.28 18.12 24.20
CA ASP A 152 -5.11 19.22 23.68
C ASP A 152 -5.45 19.05 22.22
N VAL A 153 -4.52 18.51 21.41
CA VAL A 153 -4.77 18.16 20.01
C VAL A 153 -5.86 17.09 19.93
N LEU A 154 -5.85 16.10 20.82
CA LEU A 154 -6.90 15.07 20.88
C LEU A 154 -8.24 15.63 21.33
N ARG A 155 -8.24 16.48 22.38
CA ARG A 155 -9.47 17.07 22.93
C ARG A 155 -10.19 17.99 21.93
N HIS A 156 -9.43 18.72 21.11
CA HIS A 156 -9.99 19.65 20.14
C HIS A 156 -10.13 19.05 18.72
N PHE A 157 -9.87 17.75 18.56
CA PHE A 157 -9.92 17.04 17.27
C PHE A 157 -9.16 17.74 16.13
N GLN A 158 -7.98 18.28 16.44
CA GLN A 158 -7.13 18.98 15.46
C GLN A 158 -6.33 18.00 14.60
N PHE A 159 -7.04 17.11 13.90
CA PHE A 159 -6.41 16.21 12.94
C PHE A 159 -6.06 16.95 11.65
N SER A 160 -4.90 16.60 11.06
CA SER A 160 -4.59 17.03 9.71
C SER A 160 -5.60 16.42 8.73
N ILE A 161 -6.07 17.21 7.76
CA ILE A 161 -6.89 16.69 6.68
C ILE A 161 -6.15 15.60 5.87
N GLY A 162 -4.80 15.68 5.82
CA GLY A 162 -3.96 14.66 5.21
C GLY A 162 -4.03 13.33 5.94
N ASP A 163 -4.11 13.35 7.29
CA ASP A 163 -4.26 12.13 8.09
C ASP A 163 -5.62 11.47 7.85
N ALA A 164 -6.68 12.28 7.64
CA ALA A 164 -7.99 11.75 7.25
C ALA A 164 -7.96 11.09 5.86
N TRP A 165 -7.29 11.69 4.89
CA TRP A 165 -7.15 11.12 3.56
C TRP A 165 -6.35 9.82 3.55
N ILE A 166 -5.25 9.74 4.30
CA ILE A 166 -4.48 8.49 4.38
C ILE A 166 -5.26 7.38 5.10
N LEU A 167 -6.06 7.70 6.12
CA LEU A 167 -6.97 6.75 6.76
C LEU A 167 -8.04 6.24 5.79
N ALA A 168 -8.64 7.13 4.99
CA ALA A 168 -9.60 6.75 3.95
C ALA A 168 -8.95 5.83 2.90
N GLY A 169 -7.71 6.13 2.48
CA GLY A 169 -6.93 5.26 1.62
C GLY A 169 -6.68 3.88 2.25
N ALA A 170 -6.25 3.85 3.50
CA ALA A 170 -6.03 2.61 4.25
C ALA A 170 -7.31 1.77 4.37
N PHE A 171 -8.47 2.41 4.54
CA PHE A 171 -9.77 1.73 4.57
C PHE A 171 -10.13 1.15 3.19
N ALA A 172 -9.96 1.91 2.11
CA ALA A 172 -10.18 1.42 0.75
C ALA A 172 -9.28 0.21 0.45
N PHE A 173 -8.01 0.26 0.85
CA PHE A 173 -7.08 -0.86 0.69
C PHE A 173 -7.43 -2.06 1.59
N ALA A 174 -8.02 -1.83 2.76
CA ALA A 174 -8.54 -2.90 3.61
C ALA A 174 -9.69 -3.64 2.93
N ILE A 175 -10.61 -2.94 2.27
CA ILE A 175 -11.68 -3.55 1.46
C ILE A 175 -11.06 -4.40 0.35
N TYR A 176 -10.07 -3.86 -0.38
CA TYR A 176 -9.34 -4.61 -1.39
C TYR A 176 -8.74 -5.90 -0.81
N ASN A 177 -8.05 -5.82 0.33
CA ASN A 177 -7.40 -6.97 0.97
C ASN A 177 -8.39 -8.07 1.40
N ILE A 178 -9.60 -7.72 1.79
CA ILE A 178 -10.66 -8.69 2.10
C ILE A 178 -11.20 -9.34 0.83
N LEU A 179 -11.48 -8.51 -0.18
CA LEU A 179 -12.12 -8.97 -1.41
C LEU A 179 -11.18 -9.75 -2.34
N VAL A 180 -9.87 -9.44 -2.33
CA VAL A 180 -8.89 -10.16 -3.16
C VAL A 180 -8.80 -11.65 -2.79
N ARG A 181 -9.18 -12.02 -1.56
CA ARG A 181 -9.29 -13.43 -1.14
C ARG A 181 -10.36 -14.19 -1.93
N LYS A 182 -11.35 -13.47 -2.51
CA LYS A 182 -12.40 -14.02 -3.37
C LYS A 182 -12.02 -13.99 -4.85
N LYS A 183 -10.76 -13.64 -5.17
CA LYS A 183 -10.26 -13.67 -6.54
C LYS A 183 -10.42 -15.08 -7.13
N PRO A 184 -10.98 -15.22 -8.34
CA PRO A 184 -11.12 -16.51 -9.00
C PRO A 184 -9.75 -17.17 -9.21
N SER A 185 -9.65 -18.46 -8.86
CA SER A 185 -8.41 -19.23 -9.01
C SER A 185 -8.00 -19.43 -10.48
N ASN A 186 -8.95 -19.35 -11.40
CA ASN A 186 -8.78 -19.51 -12.84
C ASN A 186 -8.19 -18.27 -13.54
N ILE A 187 -7.93 -17.18 -12.79
CA ILE A 187 -7.24 -15.99 -13.29
C ILE A 187 -5.83 -15.98 -12.72
N SER A 188 -4.84 -16.06 -13.61
CA SER A 188 -3.43 -16.05 -13.23
C SER A 188 -3.04 -14.71 -12.55
N PRO A 189 -2.03 -14.69 -11.67
CA PRO A 189 -1.60 -13.46 -11.01
C PRO A 189 -1.25 -12.33 -11.98
N LEU A 190 -0.62 -12.65 -13.10
CA LEU A 190 -0.22 -11.68 -14.10
C LEU A 190 -1.41 -11.05 -14.81
N SER A 191 -2.37 -11.86 -15.27
CA SER A 191 -3.62 -11.39 -15.87
C SER A 191 -4.45 -10.58 -14.87
N PHE A 192 -4.50 -11.03 -13.61
CA PHE A 192 -5.21 -10.34 -12.56
C PHE A 192 -4.64 -8.93 -12.33
N LEU A 193 -3.31 -8.80 -12.17
CA LEU A 193 -2.67 -7.50 -11.97
C LEU A 193 -2.91 -6.58 -13.16
N TRP A 194 -2.73 -7.08 -14.39
CA TRP A 194 -2.93 -6.26 -15.57
C TRP A 194 -4.36 -5.74 -15.68
N ILE A 195 -5.36 -6.61 -15.48
CA ILE A 195 -6.77 -6.20 -15.63
C ILE A 195 -7.20 -5.20 -14.57
N ILE A 196 -6.74 -5.34 -13.30
CA ILE A 196 -7.08 -4.38 -12.26
C ILE A 196 -6.37 -3.03 -12.47
N PHE A 197 -5.14 -3.01 -13.00
CA PHE A 197 -4.44 -1.77 -13.36
C PHE A 197 -5.15 -1.08 -14.53
N CYS A 198 -5.50 -1.82 -15.57
CA CYS A 198 -6.23 -1.30 -16.73
C CYS A 198 -7.58 -0.70 -16.34
N LEU A 199 -8.42 -1.46 -15.62
CA LEU A 199 -9.72 -0.98 -15.16
C LEU A 199 -9.58 0.21 -14.19
N GLY A 200 -8.61 0.19 -13.28
CA GLY A 200 -8.34 1.30 -12.37
C GLY A 200 -7.92 2.57 -13.12
N THR A 201 -7.06 2.44 -14.12
CA THR A 201 -6.67 3.56 -15.00
C THR A 201 -7.88 4.12 -15.76
N LEU A 202 -8.73 3.26 -16.32
CA LEU A 202 -9.95 3.67 -17.00
C LEU A 202 -10.93 4.38 -16.06
N MET A 203 -11.05 3.93 -14.82
CA MET A 203 -11.89 4.61 -13.81
C MET A 203 -11.35 5.98 -13.43
N LEU A 204 -10.03 6.15 -13.40
CA LEU A 204 -9.39 7.44 -13.09
C LEU A 204 -9.49 8.43 -14.26
N PHE A 205 -9.63 7.95 -15.51
CA PHE A 205 -9.59 8.79 -16.70
C PHE A 205 -10.58 9.96 -16.68
N PRO A 206 -11.89 9.78 -16.39
CA PRO A 206 -12.82 10.91 -16.36
C PRO A 206 -12.44 11.94 -15.28
N PHE A 207 -12.00 11.50 -14.12
CA PHE A 207 -11.57 12.40 -13.04
C PHE A 207 -10.25 13.09 -13.38
N PHE A 208 -9.34 12.44 -14.10
CA PHE A 208 -8.13 13.04 -14.64
C PHE A 208 -8.48 14.21 -15.59
N ILE A 209 -9.42 14.02 -16.51
CA ILE A 209 -9.87 15.10 -17.40
C ILE A 209 -10.45 16.27 -16.61
N ILE A 210 -11.29 15.97 -15.61
CA ILE A 210 -11.89 17.00 -14.73
C ILE A 210 -10.79 17.76 -13.97
N GLU A 211 -9.81 17.06 -13.38
CA GLU A 211 -8.71 17.68 -12.66
C GLU A 211 -7.90 18.61 -13.57
N GLN A 212 -7.59 18.18 -14.80
CA GLN A 212 -6.84 18.98 -15.76
C GLN A 212 -7.60 20.22 -16.24
N GLN A 213 -8.92 20.15 -16.36
CA GLN A 213 -9.72 21.25 -16.90
C GLN A 213 -10.18 22.25 -15.83
N PHE A 214 -10.53 21.78 -14.63
CA PHE A 214 -11.25 22.57 -13.65
C PHE A 214 -10.52 22.84 -12.35
N ALA A 215 -9.51 22.04 -11.99
CA ALA A 215 -8.85 22.21 -10.70
C ALA A 215 -7.72 23.25 -10.71
N GLY A 216 -7.42 23.89 -11.85
CA GLY A 216 -6.31 24.84 -11.98
C GLY A 216 -4.93 24.23 -11.70
N THR A 217 -4.88 22.91 -11.58
CA THR A 217 -3.64 22.16 -11.30
C THR A 217 -2.88 21.97 -12.60
N TYR A 218 -1.89 22.82 -12.80
CA TYR A 218 -0.96 22.65 -13.92
C TYR A 218 0.03 21.54 -13.58
N THR A 219 0.18 20.57 -14.47
CA THR A 219 1.27 19.60 -14.38
C THR A 219 2.57 20.27 -14.82
N ASN A 220 3.45 20.53 -13.87
CA ASN A 220 4.77 21.08 -14.13
C ASN A 220 5.72 19.96 -14.54
N TRP A 221 5.75 19.66 -15.85
CA TRP A 221 6.59 18.63 -16.39
C TRP A 221 8.07 18.93 -16.18
N SER A 222 8.74 18.02 -15.52
CA SER A 222 10.19 18.05 -15.31
C SER A 222 10.76 16.63 -15.45
N PRO A 223 12.06 16.47 -15.71
CA PRO A 223 12.71 15.17 -15.70
C PRO A 223 12.50 14.42 -14.38
N GLU A 224 12.43 15.14 -13.25
CA GLU A 224 12.19 14.57 -11.94
C GLU A 224 10.77 14.02 -11.80
N LEU A 225 9.75 14.75 -12.29
CA LEU A 225 8.37 14.29 -12.27
C LEU A 225 8.20 13.07 -13.16
N PHE A 226 8.79 13.09 -14.35
CA PHE A 226 8.78 11.95 -15.27
C PHE A 226 9.44 10.72 -14.63
N GLY A 227 10.63 10.89 -14.03
CA GLY A 227 11.31 9.84 -13.26
C GLY A 227 10.46 9.30 -12.10
N SER A 228 9.75 10.18 -11.42
CA SER A 228 8.81 9.81 -10.33
C SER A 228 7.67 8.93 -10.85
N ILE A 229 7.07 9.29 -11.98
CA ILE A 229 5.99 8.51 -12.62
C ILE A 229 6.51 7.13 -13.06
N LEU A 230 7.70 7.07 -13.67
CA LEU A 230 8.34 5.80 -14.05
C LEU A 230 8.64 4.94 -12.82
N TYR A 231 9.19 5.53 -11.76
CA TYR A 231 9.44 4.81 -10.51
C TYR A 231 8.14 4.25 -9.91
N LEU A 232 7.07 5.05 -9.88
CA LEU A 232 5.77 4.60 -9.39
C LEU A 232 5.16 3.50 -10.28
N GLY A 233 5.17 3.69 -11.59
CA GLY A 233 4.60 2.75 -12.55
C GLY A 233 5.38 1.45 -12.66
N ILE A 234 6.70 1.51 -12.83
CA ILE A 234 7.55 0.35 -13.01
C ILE A 234 8.05 -0.19 -11.68
N GLY A 235 8.65 0.66 -10.86
CA GLY A 235 9.26 0.27 -9.58
C GLY A 235 8.24 -0.26 -8.60
N THR A 236 7.31 0.61 -8.17
CA THR A 236 6.39 0.25 -7.08
C THR A 236 5.21 -0.62 -7.54
N SER A 237 4.81 -0.53 -8.81
CA SER A 237 3.65 -1.27 -9.32
C SER A 237 4.00 -2.58 -10.02
N VAL A 238 5.11 -2.67 -10.76
CA VAL A 238 5.49 -3.91 -11.48
C VAL A 238 6.59 -4.65 -10.73
N LEU A 239 7.75 -4.03 -10.51
CA LEU A 239 8.91 -4.71 -9.93
C LEU A 239 8.70 -5.09 -8.46
N ALA A 240 8.11 -4.22 -7.65
CA ALA A 240 7.83 -4.53 -6.26
C ALA A 240 6.87 -5.71 -6.12
N PHE A 241 5.79 -5.75 -6.90
CA PHE A 241 4.88 -6.90 -6.91
C PHE A 241 5.56 -8.18 -7.41
N TRP A 242 6.43 -8.08 -8.40
CA TRP A 242 7.19 -9.24 -8.88
C TRP A 242 8.13 -9.77 -7.79
N CYS A 243 8.95 -8.90 -7.21
CA CYS A 243 9.83 -9.27 -6.09
C CYS A 243 9.06 -9.90 -4.93
N TRP A 244 7.91 -9.30 -4.56
CA TRP A 244 7.06 -9.79 -3.48
C TRP A 244 6.51 -11.20 -3.76
N ASN A 245 6.00 -11.43 -4.97
CA ASN A 245 5.49 -12.75 -5.34
C ASN A 245 6.58 -13.82 -5.37
N LEU A 246 7.79 -13.47 -5.84
CA LEU A 246 8.93 -14.37 -5.78
C LEU A 246 9.39 -14.63 -4.34
N ALA A 247 9.34 -13.62 -3.46
CA ALA A 247 9.62 -13.79 -2.03
C ALA A 247 8.62 -14.75 -1.39
N ILE A 248 7.31 -14.61 -1.69
CA ILE A 248 6.27 -15.54 -1.23
C ILE A 248 6.56 -16.97 -1.69
N ALA A 249 6.95 -17.15 -2.94
CA ALA A 249 7.28 -18.48 -3.48
C ALA A 249 8.48 -19.11 -2.78
N LYS A 250 9.45 -18.29 -2.32
CA LYS A 250 10.68 -18.78 -1.65
C LYS A 250 10.54 -18.92 -0.13
N LEU A 251 9.84 -18.01 0.55
CA LEU A 251 9.74 -17.94 2.02
C LEU A 251 8.41 -18.45 2.57
N GLY A 252 7.38 -18.49 1.72
CA GLY A 252 5.99 -18.65 2.12
C GLY A 252 5.33 -17.32 2.53
N ALA A 253 4.02 -17.23 2.35
CA ALA A 253 3.25 -15.99 2.59
C ALA A 253 3.37 -15.46 4.03
N GLY A 254 3.32 -16.35 5.03
CA GLY A 254 3.37 -15.95 6.44
C GLY A 254 4.68 -15.28 6.86
N LYS A 255 5.83 -15.70 6.30
CA LYS A 255 7.11 -15.04 6.58
C LYS A 255 7.28 -13.77 5.77
N THR A 256 6.86 -13.78 4.51
CA THR A 256 7.02 -12.62 3.62
C THR A 256 6.22 -11.42 4.13
N VAL A 257 5.02 -11.63 4.63
CA VAL A 257 4.14 -10.54 5.12
C VAL A 257 4.78 -9.74 6.26
N LEU A 258 5.65 -10.35 7.06
CA LEU A 258 6.35 -9.65 8.14
C LEU A 258 7.30 -8.56 7.62
N PHE A 259 7.83 -8.71 6.40
CA PHE A 259 8.68 -7.68 5.79
C PHE A 259 7.90 -6.41 5.44
N GLY A 260 6.57 -6.49 5.28
CA GLY A 260 5.71 -5.30 5.10
C GLY A 260 5.87 -4.26 6.22
N ASN A 261 6.22 -4.72 7.44
CA ASN A 261 6.48 -3.84 8.58
C ASN A 261 7.75 -2.98 8.43
N LEU A 262 8.60 -3.26 7.42
CA LEU A 262 9.76 -2.43 7.09
C LEU A 262 9.40 -1.19 6.26
N ILE A 263 8.22 -1.16 5.64
CA ILE A 263 7.79 -0.01 4.82
C ILE A 263 7.85 1.31 5.62
N PRO A 264 7.24 1.43 6.82
CA PRO A 264 7.33 2.68 7.57
C PRO A 264 8.75 3.02 8.02
N VAL A 265 9.61 2.02 8.25
CA VAL A 265 11.03 2.24 8.58
C VAL A 265 11.77 2.84 7.40
N PHE A 266 11.67 2.21 6.23
CA PHE A 266 12.31 2.72 5.01
C PHE A 266 11.75 4.07 4.59
N SER A 267 10.41 4.27 4.62
CA SER A 267 9.80 5.57 4.31
C SER A 267 10.27 6.67 5.25
N THR A 268 10.44 6.38 6.53
CA THR A 268 10.97 7.36 7.50
C THR A 268 12.40 7.74 7.16
N LEU A 269 13.27 6.75 6.90
CA LEU A 269 14.65 7.00 6.49
C LEU A 269 14.71 7.81 5.18
N GLU A 270 13.97 7.38 4.16
CA GLU A 270 13.90 8.07 2.88
C GLU A 270 13.38 9.51 3.04
N ALA A 271 12.35 9.74 3.87
CA ALA A 271 11.80 11.07 4.11
C ALA A 271 12.84 12.01 4.77
N VAL A 272 13.58 11.51 5.74
CA VAL A 272 14.64 12.28 6.40
C VAL A 272 15.76 12.61 5.41
N PHE A 273 16.25 11.62 4.64
CA PHE A 273 17.40 11.82 3.76
C PHE A 273 17.05 12.52 2.43
N LEU A 274 15.87 12.26 1.86
CA LEU A 274 15.50 12.77 0.53
C LEU A 274 14.63 14.03 0.58
N LEU A 275 13.81 14.20 1.64
CA LEU A 275 12.92 15.35 1.78
C LEU A 275 13.36 16.32 2.88
N GLY A 276 14.37 15.96 3.69
CA GLY A 276 14.79 16.77 4.82
C GLY A 276 13.75 16.85 5.95
N GLU A 277 12.82 15.89 6.02
CA GLU A 277 11.82 15.83 7.07
C GLU A 277 12.48 15.62 8.44
N LYS A 278 12.01 16.36 9.45
CA LYS A 278 12.57 16.26 10.81
C LYS A 278 11.91 15.10 11.56
N MET A 279 12.72 14.10 11.88
CA MET A 279 12.31 13.03 12.78
C MET A 279 12.27 13.53 14.23
N THR A 280 11.12 13.43 14.88
CA THR A 280 10.94 13.81 16.28
C THR A 280 10.93 12.56 17.18
N LEU A 281 11.08 12.76 18.50
CA LEU A 281 10.90 11.67 19.47
C LEU A 281 9.51 11.04 19.40
N ILE A 282 8.48 11.81 19.01
CA ILE A 282 7.13 11.32 18.82
C ILE A 282 7.07 10.35 17.65
N HIS A 283 7.71 10.68 16.52
CA HIS A 283 7.81 9.78 15.37
C HIS A 283 8.50 8.47 15.76
N LEU A 284 9.59 8.55 16.53
CA LEU A 284 10.33 7.38 16.99
C LEU A 284 9.46 6.50 17.92
N ALA A 285 8.85 7.10 18.95
CA ALA A 285 8.01 6.40 19.90
C ALA A 285 6.77 5.76 19.22
N SER A 286 6.11 6.52 18.34
CA SER A 286 4.98 6.02 17.56
C SER A 286 5.38 4.87 16.63
N GLY A 287 6.52 5.01 15.94
CA GLY A 287 7.05 3.97 15.06
C GLY A 287 7.37 2.68 15.82
N ILE A 288 7.98 2.77 17.00
CA ILE A 288 8.25 1.60 17.85
C ILE A 288 6.94 0.92 18.27
N LEU A 289 5.94 1.68 18.74
CA LEU A 289 4.63 1.13 19.13
C LEU A 289 3.95 0.45 17.94
N VAL A 290 3.94 1.10 16.76
CA VAL A 290 3.34 0.56 15.54
C VAL A 290 4.00 -0.76 15.15
N ILE A 291 5.32 -0.79 15.05
CA ILE A 291 6.07 -1.99 14.65
C ILE A 291 5.90 -3.11 15.68
N ALA A 292 6.04 -2.80 16.96
CA ALA A 292 5.84 -3.77 18.04
C ALA A 292 4.42 -4.36 17.99
N GLY A 293 3.40 -3.51 17.82
CA GLY A 293 2.01 -3.94 17.70
C GLY A 293 1.78 -4.84 16.49
N LEU A 294 2.34 -4.49 15.32
CA LEU A 294 2.25 -5.32 14.10
C LEU A 294 2.95 -6.68 14.28
N VAL A 295 4.12 -6.70 14.92
CA VAL A 295 4.84 -7.94 15.22
C VAL A 295 4.01 -8.83 16.15
N ILE A 296 3.50 -8.27 17.26
CA ILE A 296 2.67 -8.98 18.24
C ILE A 296 1.39 -9.51 17.57
N ALA A 297 0.70 -8.69 16.76
CA ALA A 297 -0.52 -9.10 16.05
C ALA A 297 -0.31 -10.29 15.10
N ASN A 298 0.93 -10.47 14.60
CA ASN A 298 1.29 -11.59 13.72
C ASN A 298 1.84 -12.82 14.48
N LEU A 299 2.00 -12.74 15.81
CA LEU A 299 2.35 -13.92 16.61
C LEU A 299 1.19 -14.92 16.56
N THR A 300 1.41 -16.07 15.98
CA THR A 300 0.45 -17.17 15.96
C THR A 300 0.63 -18.00 17.22
N HIS A 301 -0.45 -18.18 17.98
CA HIS A 301 -0.49 -19.23 18.98
C HIS A 301 -0.35 -20.56 18.22
N LYS A 302 0.81 -21.23 18.35
CA LYS A 302 0.88 -22.67 18.01
C LYS A 302 -0.19 -23.35 18.87
N LYS A 303 -1.33 -23.72 18.26
CA LYS A 303 -2.22 -24.71 18.88
C LYS A 303 -1.34 -25.92 19.15
N MET A 304 -1.05 -26.19 20.42
CA MET A 304 -0.63 -27.51 20.83
C MET A 304 -1.77 -28.45 20.37
N LYS A 305 -1.48 -29.24 19.36
CA LYS A 305 -2.31 -30.41 19.04
C LYS A 305 -2.18 -31.33 20.26
N GLN A 306 -3.18 -31.38 21.08
CA GLN A 306 -3.51 -32.56 21.86
C GLN A 306 -4.33 -33.51 20.99
#